data_087d0a08f90f76cfaa45ea10398933b3
#
_entry.id   087d0a08f90f76cfaa45ea10398933b3
#
_cell.length_a   1.000
_cell.length_b   1.000
_cell.length_c   1.000
_cell.angle_alpha   90.00
_cell.angle_beta   90.00
_cell.angle_gamma   90.00
#
_symmetry.space_group_name_H-M   'P 1'
#
loop_
_entity.id
_entity.type
_entity.pdbx_description
1 polymer ?
#
loop_
_entity_poly.entity_id
_entity_poly.type
_entity_poly.pdbx_seq_one_letter_code
_entity_poly.pdbx_strand_id
1 'polypeptide(L)'
;MIRTTGIAGAGIFLLATMLSMRGKPTLSEISKDSSADYPAKIERLDPASNALIPEHAMWHPLANGFTWVEGPVWIHSGYLMFADIASNSIRKLDANGEVSIWLQPSGYRGQKPYGGTEPGTNGMTLDRTGRLTVAGHAARNIMRFESMDPHGTVTILADSYQGKKLNSPNDLVYDTDGSLYFTDPPYGLRTQSDQDPDKELKINGVYRIPNALQHKAGAPPDRDRLQLLISDMERPNGIAISPDRKWLYVSNSLPKKWMRYPLKKDGTVGPGTVFQDASGDTRVGSPDGMKLDTRGNLYATGPGGIWIISPEGKHLATILTEKATSNVAWGGKDGSTLYATTTDAVLSIHLNAKGIQP
;
A
#
# COMPACT_ATOMS: atom_id res chain seq x y z
N MET A 1 -16.95 -29.58 -46.60
CA MET A 1 -15.48 -29.70 -46.50
C MET A 1 -14.91 -28.30 -46.45
N ILE A 2 -14.36 -27.91 -45.35
CA ILE A 2 -13.18 -27.11 -45.04
C ILE A 2 -13.34 -26.72 -43.59
N ARG A 3 -12.49 -27.31 -42.75
CA ARG A 3 -12.34 -27.00 -41.32
C ARG A 3 -11.48 -25.75 -41.19
N THR A 4 -11.92 -24.79 -40.43
CA THR A 4 -11.05 -23.73 -39.90
C THR A 4 -10.89 -23.92 -38.41
N THR A 5 -9.70 -24.26 -38.01
CA THR A 5 -9.20 -24.41 -36.64
C THR A 5 -9.02 -23.03 -36.00
N GLY A 6 -9.75 -22.77 -34.95
CA GLY A 6 -9.51 -21.63 -34.07
C GLY A 6 -8.31 -21.90 -33.16
N ILE A 7 -7.34 -21.02 -33.20
CA ILE A 7 -6.19 -21.03 -32.31
C ILE A 7 -6.62 -20.31 -31.03
N ALA A 8 -6.73 -21.07 -29.92
CA ALA A 8 -6.88 -20.54 -28.61
C ALA A 8 -5.53 -19.93 -28.13
N GLY A 9 -5.51 -18.65 -27.90
CA GLY A 9 -4.37 -17.97 -27.28
C GLY A 9 -4.22 -18.42 -25.83
N ALA A 10 -3.19 -19.19 -25.55
CA ALA A 10 -2.77 -19.54 -24.22
C ALA A 10 -2.10 -18.31 -23.56
N GLY A 11 -2.84 -17.61 -22.74
CA GLY A 11 -2.30 -16.59 -21.84
C GLY A 11 -1.37 -17.24 -20.81
N ILE A 12 -0.20 -16.65 -20.67
CA ILE A 12 0.89 -17.10 -19.81
C ILE A 12 0.46 -16.95 -18.34
N PHE A 13 -0.06 -18.03 -17.76
CA PHE A 13 -0.14 -18.28 -16.32
C PHE A 13 1.02 -19.21 -15.95
N LEU A 14 2.21 -18.67 -15.77
CA LEU A 14 3.34 -19.44 -15.24
C LEU A 14 4.18 -18.54 -14.33
N LEU A 15 3.79 -18.41 -13.06
CA LEU A 15 4.73 -18.24 -11.91
C LEU A 15 4.03 -18.38 -10.54
N ALA A 16 3.05 -19.24 -10.42
CA ALA A 16 2.40 -19.46 -9.10
C ALA A 16 2.42 -20.92 -8.61
N THR A 17 3.20 -21.81 -9.20
CA THR A 17 3.10 -23.25 -8.88
C THR A 17 4.33 -23.90 -8.25
N MET A 18 5.24 -23.13 -7.62
CA MET A 18 6.34 -23.74 -6.83
C MET A 18 6.56 -23.06 -5.47
N LEU A 19 5.51 -22.63 -4.77
CA LEU A 19 5.64 -22.14 -3.40
C LEU A 19 4.72 -22.88 -2.40
N SER A 20 4.40 -24.13 -2.64
CA SER A 20 3.61 -24.90 -1.70
C SER A 20 4.49 -25.90 -0.98
N MET A 21 5.19 -25.52 0.07
CA MET A 21 5.65 -26.33 1.20
C MET A 21 6.79 -25.67 2.00
N ARG A 22 6.77 -24.34 2.14
CA ARG A 22 7.48 -23.77 3.28
C ARG A 22 6.45 -23.55 4.38
N GLY A 23 6.63 -24.21 5.52
CA GLY A 23 5.86 -23.92 6.73
C GLY A 23 5.87 -22.41 7.00
N LYS A 24 4.85 -21.88 7.69
CA LYS A 24 4.86 -20.46 8.12
C LYS A 24 6.18 -20.22 8.85
N PRO A 25 6.93 -19.15 8.52
CA PRO A 25 8.15 -18.85 9.24
C PRO A 25 7.83 -18.74 10.73
N THR A 26 8.62 -19.40 11.54
CA THR A 26 8.52 -19.26 12.99
C THR A 26 9.06 -17.89 13.39
N LEU A 27 8.65 -17.35 14.54
CA LEU A 27 9.17 -16.05 15.03
C LEU A 27 10.69 -15.99 15.08
N SER A 28 11.37 -17.14 15.17
CA SER A 28 12.83 -17.26 15.14
C SER A 28 13.46 -17.08 13.75
N GLU A 29 12.67 -17.11 12.68
CA GLU A 29 13.13 -16.94 11.30
C GLU A 29 13.00 -15.48 10.83
N ILE A 30 12.15 -14.68 11.48
CA ILE A 30 12.04 -13.25 11.26
C ILE A 30 13.01 -12.55 12.19
N SER A 31 14.05 -11.98 11.64
CA SER A 31 15.11 -11.38 12.43
C SER A 31 15.43 -9.97 11.92
N LYS A 32 16.09 -9.19 12.79
CA LYS A 32 16.84 -8.03 12.34
C LYS A 32 17.74 -8.45 11.19
N ASP A 33 17.64 -7.74 10.06
CA ASP A 33 18.57 -7.97 8.97
C ASP A 33 19.96 -7.50 9.39
N SER A 34 20.90 -8.43 9.49
CA SER A 34 22.29 -8.15 9.80
C SER A 34 23.17 -7.97 8.55
N SER A 35 22.55 -7.91 7.36
CA SER A 35 23.26 -7.61 6.13
C SER A 35 23.91 -6.23 6.20
N ALA A 36 25.09 -6.10 5.62
CA ALA A 36 25.75 -4.81 5.53
C ALA A 36 24.96 -3.86 4.62
N ASP A 37 25.04 -2.57 4.90
CA ASP A 37 24.58 -1.54 3.99
C ASP A 37 25.22 -1.69 2.61
N TYR A 38 24.46 -1.42 1.55
CA TYR A 38 24.96 -1.54 0.19
C TYR A 38 24.54 -0.35 -0.68
N PRO A 39 25.36 0.02 -1.70
CA PRO A 39 25.04 1.13 -2.58
C PRO A 39 23.69 0.96 -3.29
N ALA A 40 22.83 1.96 -3.21
CA ALA A 40 21.60 1.98 -3.97
C ALA A 40 21.90 2.24 -5.45
N LYS A 41 21.42 1.37 -6.32
CA LYS A 41 21.48 1.58 -7.77
C LYS A 41 20.37 2.55 -8.18
N ILE A 42 20.73 3.67 -8.80
CA ILE A 42 19.78 4.72 -9.19
C ILE A 42 19.84 4.93 -10.69
N GLU A 43 18.71 4.74 -11.36
CA GLU A 43 18.52 5.21 -12.74
C GLU A 43 18.11 6.68 -12.70
N ARG A 44 19.05 7.60 -12.94
CA ARG A 44 18.78 9.04 -13.01
C ARG A 44 18.37 9.41 -14.44
N LEU A 45 17.11 9.75 -14.62
CA LEU A 45 16.52 10.07 -15.93
C LEU A 45 16.47 11.57 -16.18
N ASP A 46 16.54 12.35 -15.11
CA ASP A 46 16.54 13.81 -15.16
C ASP A 46 17.49 14.40 -14.13
N PRO A 47 18.25 15.47 -14.46
CA PRO A 47 19.18 16.13 -13.53
C PRO A 47 18.51 16.63 -12.23
N ALA A 48 17.19 16.92 -12.23
CA ALA A 48 16.47 17.33 -11.03
C ALA A 48 16.50 16.24 -9.93
N SER A 49 16.69 14.98 -10.29
CA SER A 49 16.86 13.87 -9.33
C SER A 49 18.06 14.04 -8.40
N ASN A 50 19.10 14.80 -8.82
CA ASN A 50 20.29 15.04 -8.02
C ASN A 50 20.01 15.84 -6.74
N ALA A 51 18.99 16.70 -6.78
CA ALA A 51 18.53 17.45 -5.61
C ALA A 51 17.71 16.59 -4.63
N LEU A 52 17.22 15.43 -5.06
CA LEU A 52 16.33 14.54 -4.29
C LEU A 52 17.07 13.34 -3.71
N ILE A 53 18.10 12.84 -4.41
CA ILE A 53 18.79 11.62 -4.06
C ILE A 53 20.29 11.94 -3.87
N PRO A 54 20.92 11.59 -2.73
CA PRO A 54 22.35 11.73 -2.53
C PRO A 54 23.16 11.01 -3.62
N GLU A 55 24.36 11.49 -3.92
CA GLU A 55 25.26 10.85 -4.88
C GLU A 55 25.61 9.42 -4.45
N HIS A 56 25.87 9.22 -3.17
CA HIS A 56 26.22 7.94 -2.56
C HIS A 56 25.09 7.41 -1.67
N ALA A 57 23.89 7.33 -2.23
CA ALA A 57 22.75 6.78 -1.50
C ALA A 57 22.98 5.29 -1.18
N MET A 58 22.65 4.90 0.04
CA MET A 58 22.81 3.52 0.54
C MET A 58 21.50 2.93 0.95
N TRP A 59 21.26 1.67 0.60
CA TRP A 59 20.23 0.86 1.21
C TRP A 59 20.71 0.33 2.56
N HIS A 60 19.84 0.43 3.55
CA HIS A 60 20.01 -0.13 4.89
C HIS A 60 18.97 -1.23 5.07
N PRO A 61 19.35 -2.52 5.00
CA PRO A 61 18.47 -3.63 5.34
C PRO A 61 18.09 -3.58 6.82
N LEU A 62 16.79 -3.68 7.13
CA LEU A 62 16.30 -3.55 8.50
C LEU A 62 15.74 -4.87 9.04
N ALA A 63 14.96 -5.59 8.23
CA ALA A 63 14.37 -6.87 8.61
C ALA A 63 14.08 -7.71 7.37
N ASN A 64 14.16 -9.02 7.51
CA ASN A 64 13.87 -9.98 6.45
C ASN A 64 13.20 -11.26 6.98
N GLY A 65 12.94 -12.23 6.09
CA GLY A 65 12.32 -13.51 6.43
C GLY A 65 10.81 -13.53 6.31
N PHE A 66 10.21 -12.49 5.70
CA PHE A 66 8.78 -12.40 5.44
C PHE A 66 8.39 -13.13 4.15
N THR A 67 7.08 -13.24 3.90
CA THR A 67 6.53 -13.74 2.64
C THR A 67 6.03 -12.61 1.75
N TRP A 68 5.30 -11.66 2.34
CA TRP A 68 4.84 -10.42 1.70
C TRP A 68 4.55 -9.37 2.77
N VAL A 69 5.29 -8.27 2.71
CA VAL A 69 5.14 -7.15 3.66
C VAL A 69 4.62 -5.91 2.96
N GLU A 70 3.79 -5.15 3.67
CA GLU A 70 3.00 -4.04 3.16
C GLU A 70 2.75 -2.95 4.20
N GLY A 71 2.12 -1.87 3.75
CA GLY A 71 1.54 -0.83 4.56
C GLY A 71 2.47 -0.22 5.60
N PRO A 72 3.73 0.13 5.25
CA PRO A 72 4.62 0.73 6.21
C PRO A 72 4.09 2.08 6.67
N VAL A 73 4.18 2.35 7.97
CA VAL A 73 3.84 3.64 8.57
C VAL A 73 4.82 3.97 9.69
N TRP A 74 5.39 5.18 9.64
CA TRP A 74 6.25 5.68 10.69
C TRP A 74 5.41 6.24 11.83
N ILE A 75 5.68 5.77 13.04
CA ILE A 75 5.04 6.25 14.25
C ILE A 75 5.91 7.35 14.87
N HIS A 76 5.34 8.50 15.15
CA HIS A 76 6.07 9.69 15.63
C HIS A 76 6.90 9.46 16.90
N SER A 77 6.59 8.43 17.68
CA SER A 77 7.40 8.02 18.83
C SER A 77 8.68 7.26 18.47
N GLY A 78 9.00 7.11 17.18
CA GLY A 78 10.31 6.68 16.71
C GLY A 78 10.43 5.20 16.34
N TYR A 79 9.40 4.59 15.75
CA TYR A 79 9.44 3.23 15.23
C TYR A 79 8.59 3.08 13.97
N LEU A 80 8.86 2.04 13.19
CA LEU A 80 8.09 1.68 12.02
C LEU A 80 7.08 0.58 12.36
N MET A 81 5.86 0.69 11.82
CA MET A 81 4.92 -0.43 11.75
C MET A 81 4.73 -0.84 10.30
N PHE A 82 4.46 -2.12 10.08
CA PHE A 82 4.15 -2.67 8.75
C PHE A 82 3.30 -3.93 8.87
N ALA A 83 2.55 -4.24 7.81
CA ALA A 83 1.76 -5.45 7.73
C ALA A 83 2.61 -6.60 7.19
N ASP A 84 2.62 -7.73 7.89
CA ASP A 84 3.10 -9.02 7.41
C ASP A 84 1.83 -9.82 7.06
N ILE A 85 1.36 -9.62 5.80
CA ILE A 85 0.02 -10.04 5.38
C ILE A 85 -0.13 -11.55 5.44
N ALA A 86 0.85 -12.28 4.95
CA ALA A 86 0.81 -13.74 4.89
C ALA A 86 0.78 -14.38 6.28
N SER A 87 1.41 -13.77 7.28
CA SER A 87 1.37 -14.24 8.66
C SER A 87 0.16 -13.71 9.45
N ASN A 88 -0.70 -12.90 8.81
CA ASN A 88 -1.85 -12.29 9.45
C ASN A 88 -1.47 -11.44 10.67
N SER A 89 -0.42 -10.61 10.54
CA SER A 89 0.06 -9.80 11.66
C SER A 89 0.44 -8.38 11.24
N ILE A 90 0.36 -7.46 12.20
CA ILE A 90 1.03 -6.17 12.17
C ILE A 90 2.30 -6.29 12.98
N ARG A 91 3.41 -5.87 12.40
CA ARG A 91 4.73 -5.87 13.01
C ARG A 91 5.14 -4.48 13.45
N LYS A 92 5.97 -4.43 14.48
CA LYS A 92 6.68 -3.23 14.94
C LYS A 92 8.17 -3.48 14.80
N LEU A 93 8.84 -2.56 14.13
CA LEU A 93 10.31 -2.50 14.04
C LEU A 93 10.75 -1.28 14.87
N ASP A 94 11.42 -1.53 15.97
CA ASP A 94 11.87 -0.49 16.89
C ASP A 94 13.18 0.18 16.45
N ALA A 95 13.61 1.20 17.20
CA ALA A 95 14.83 1.94 16.90
C ALA A 95 16.12 1.11 17.05
N ASN A 96 16.07 -0.04 17.73
CA ASN A 96 17.20 -0.96 17.88
C ASN A 96 17.27 -1.99 16.74
N GLY A 97 16.26 -1.96 15.84
CA GLY A 97 16.10 -2.89 14.74
C GLY A 97 15.45 -4.22 15.15
N GLU A 98 14.81 -4.29 16.33
CA GLU A 98 14.09 -5.49 16.75
C GLU A 98 12.68 -5.50 16.14
N VAL A 99 12.28 -6.65 15.60
CA VAL A 99 10.94 -6.89 15.05
C VAL A 99 10.11 -7.67 16.04
N SER A 100 8.95 -7.13 16.38
CA SER A 100 7.98 -7.78 17.25
C SER A 100 6.58 -7.81 16.63
N ILE A 101 5.74 -8.73 17.08
CA ILE A 101 4.31 -8.73 16.71
C ILE A 101 3.62 -7.66 17.56
N TRP A 102 3.00 -6.69 16.88
CA TRP A 102 2.14 -5.73 17.56
C TRP A 102 0.70 -6.24 17.66
N LEU A 103 0.18 -6.88 16.59
CA LEU A 103 -1.16 -7.49 16.58
C LEU A 103 -1.18 -8.77 15.73
N GLN A 104 -1.75 -9.85 16.28
CA GLN A 104 -2.03 -11.10 15.57
C GLN A 104 -3.20 -11.84 16.23
N PRO A 105 -4.26 -12.24 15.47
CA PRO A 105 -4.46 -11.98 14.05
C PRO A 105 -4.83 -10.51 13.78
N SER A 106 -4.33 -9.96 12.67
CA SER A 106 -4.58 -8.58 12.29
C SER A 106 -5.80 -8.41 11.37
N GLY A 107 -6.03 -9.35 10.47
CA GLY A 107 -7.11 -9.35 9.48
C GLY A 107 -8.14 -10.44 9.73
N TYR A 108 -7.97 -11.60 9.11
CA TYR A 108 -8.88 -12.73 9.22
C TYR A 108 -8.89 -13.34 10.63
N ARG A 109 -10.08 -13.49 11.21
CA ARG A 109 -10.29 -14.02 12.57
C ARG A 109 -11.21 -15.24 12.62
N GLY A 110 -11.47 -15.88 11.46
CA GLY A 110 -12.32 -17.07 11.41
C GLY A 110 -11.64 -18.30 12.03
N GLN A 111 -12.45 -19.27 12.44
CA GLN A 111 -11.97 -20.53 13.03
C GLN A 111 -11.35 -21.50 12.01
N LYS A 112 -11.79 -21.44 10.75
CA LYS A 112 -11.25 -22.26 9.65
C LYS A 112 -10.02 -21.59 9.03
N PRO A 113 -9.12 -22.33 8.38
CA PRO A 113 -8.05 -21.74 7.58
C PRO A 113 -8.62 -20.71 6.58
N TYR A 114 -7.91 -19.64 6.33
CA TYR A 114 -8.36 -18.58 5.42
C TYR A 114 -8.62 -19.09 4.00
N GLY A 115 -7.76 -19.99 3.53
CA GLY A 115 -7.88 -20.57 2.19
C GLY A 115 -7.37 -19.71 1.06
N GLY A 116 -6.79 -18.54 1.35
CA GLY A 116 -6.07 -17.65 0.43
C GLY A 116 -4.66 -17.36 0.95
N THR A 117 -3.93 -16.48 0.28
CA THR A 117 -2.53 -16.14 0.62
C THR A 117 -2.39 -14.90 1.50
N GLU A 118 -3.41 -14.04 1.56
CA GLU A 118 -3.36 -12.73 2.22
C GLU A 118 -4.39 -12.57 3.35
N PRO A 119 -4.25 -13.32 4.46
CA PRO A 119 -5.20 -13.25 5.58
C PRO A 119 -5.08 -11.99 6.46
N GLY A 120 -4.01 -11.23 6.33
CA GLY A 120 -3.68 -10.09 7.19
C GLY A 120 -4.41 -8.79 6.82
N THR A 121 -3.95 -7.72 7.44
CA THR A 121 -4.22 -6.33 7.06
C THR A 121 -3.24 -5.90 5.96
N ASN A 122 -3.52 -4.75 5.29
CA ASN A 122 -2.65 -4.19 4.27
C ASN A 122 -2.22 -2.76 4.65
N GLY A 123 -2.60 -1.73 3.91
CA GLY A 123 -2.19 -0.36 4.12
C GLY A 123 -2.50 0.19 5.51
N MET A 124 -1.62 1.05 6.00
CA MET A 124 -1.77 1.73 7.28
C MET A 124 -1.44 3.21 7.15
N THR A 125 -2.12 4.03 7.94
CA THR A 125 -1.83 5.47 8.07
C THR A 125 -2.17 5.96 9.48
N LEU A 126 -1.68 7.12 9.84
CA LEU A 126 -2.11 7.80 11.06
C LEU A 126 -3.11 8.90 10.71
N ASP A 127 -4.06 9.14 11.59
CA ASP A 127 -4.79 10.41 11.56
C ASP A 127 -3.96 11.51 12.25
N ARG A 128 -4.37 12.77 12.08
CA ARG A 128 -3.66 13.92 12.65
C ARG A 128 -3.59 13.94 14.19
N THR A 129 -4.27 13.03 14.87
CA THR A 129 -4.19 12.84 16.32
C THR A 129 -3.26 11.69 16.71
N GLY A 130 -2.66 11.01 15.72
CA GLY A 130 -1.73 9.92 15.91
C GLY A 130 -2.40 8.54 16.09
N ARG A 131 -3.72 8.42 15.80
CA ARG A 131 -4.41 7.13 15.85
C ARG A 131 -4.14 6.33 14.57
N LEU A 132 -3.82 5.05 14.74
CA LEU A 132 -3.56 4.14 13.63
C LEU A 132 -4.88 3.75 12.94
N THR A 133 -4.96 3.96 11.62
CA THR A 133 -6.04 3.49 10.77
C THR A 133 -5.49 2.48 9.76
N VAL A 134 -6.20 1.38 9.57
CA VAL A 134 -5.71 0.20 8.87
C VAL A 134 -6.75 -0.28 7.85
N ALA A 135 -6.29 -0.63 6.66
CA ALA A 135 -7.06 -1.37 5.68
C ALA A 135 -7.12 -2.84 6.10
N GLY A 136 -8.28 -3.25 6.62
CA GLY A 136 -8.54 -4.61 7.08
C GLY A 136 -8.82 -5.54 5.91
N HIS A 137 -7.81 -5.79 5.13
CA HIS A 137 -7.81 -6.49 3.85
C HIS A 137 -8.67 -7.76 3.83
N ALA A 138 -8.25 -8.83 4.51
CA ALA A 138 -9.07 -10.04 4.64
C ALA A 138 -10.27 -9.89 5.60
N ALA A 139 -10.26 -8.90 6.47
CA ALA A 139 -11.41 -8.54 7.30
C ALA A 139 -12.48 -7.73 6.54
N ARG A 140 -12.14 -7.23 5.34
CA ARG A 140 -13.03 -6.51 4.43
C ARG A 140 -13.63 -5.23 5.06
N ASN A 141 -12.80 -4.45 5.76
CA ASN A 141 -13.21 -3.24 6.46
C ASN A 141 -12.08 -2.20 6.54
N ILE A 142 -12.42 -1.00 6.97
CA ILE A 142 -11.48 0.01 7.44
C ILE A 142 -11.64 0.11 8.95
N MET A 143 -10.54 -0.09 9.69
CA MET A 143 -10.55 -0.02 11.15
C MET A 143 -9.57 1.03 11.67
N ARG A 144 -9.96 1.71 12.74
CA ARG A 144 -9.12 2.67 13.46
C ARG A 144 -8.94 2.21 14.90
N PHE A 145 -7.69 2.13 15.33
CA PHE A 145 -7.32 1.91 16.72
C PHE A 145 -7.37 3.25 17.46
N GLU A 146 -8.18 3.32 18.52
CA GLU A 146 -8.35 4.58 19.27
C GLU A 146 -7.18 4.91 20.18
N SER A 147 -6.27 3.96 20.37
CA SER A 147 -4.97 4.13 21.02
C SER A 147 -3.95 3.16 20.40
N MET A 148 -2.68 3.30 20.74
CA MET A 148 -1.62 2.38 20.30
C MET A 148 -1.56 1.07 21.14
N ASP A 149 -2.61 0.77 21.88
CA ASP A 149 -2.82 -0.54 22.50
C ASP A 149 -3.54 -1.46 21.49
N PRO A 150 -2.92 -2.58 21.02
CA PRO A 150 -3.55 -3.49 20.06
C PRO A 150 -4.81 -4.18 20.58
N HIS A 151 -5.01 -4.20 21.91
CA HIS A 151 -6.17 -4.79 22.56
C HIS A 151 -7.18 -3.73 23.04
N GLY A 152 -6.92 -2.47 22.74
CA GLY A 152 -7.80 -1.35 23.06
C GLY A 152 -9.04 -1.28 22.15
N THR A 153 -9.75 -0.17 22.26
CA THR A 153 -10.95 0.06 21.44
C THR A 153 -10.58 0.19 19.96
N VAL A 154 -11.24 -0.58 19.10
CA VAL A 154 -11.16 -0.50 17.64
C VAL A 154 -12.51 -0.01 17.11
N THR A 155 -12.47 0.97 16.22
CA THR A 155 -13.64 1.53 15.55
C THR A 155 -13.64 1.12 14.08
N ILE A 156 -14.72 0.50 13.63
CA ILE A 156 -14.90 0.19 12.21
C ILE A 156 -15.46 1.44 11.52
N LEU A 157 -14.70 2.00 10.58
CA LEU A 157 -15.08 3.21 9.85
C LEU A 157 -15.91 2.88 8.58
N ALA A 158 -15.63 1.75 7.93
CA ALA A 158 -16.38 1.24 6.79
C ALA A 158 -16.24 -0.29 6.70
N ASP A 159 -17.31 -1.00 6.28
CA ASP A 159 -17.34 -2.46 6.07
C ASP A 159 -18.18 -2.86 4.85
N SER A 160 -19.00 -1.95 4.33
CA SER A 160 -19.92 -2.24 3.24
C SER A 160 -20.27 -0.98 2.45
N TYR A 161 -20.68 -1.16 1.21
CA TYR A 161 -21.21 -0.14 0.33
C TYR A 161 -22.51 -0.62 -0.30
N GLN A 162 -23.58 0.17 -0.17
CA GLN A 162 -24.94 -0.18 -0.67
C GLN A 162 -25.40 -1.58 -0.23
N GLY A 163 -25.16 -1.92 1.05
CA GLY A 163 -25.57 -3.20 1.64
C GLY A 163 -24.72 -4.41 1.27
N LYS A 164 -23.64 -4.23 0.48
CA LYS A 164 -22.69 -5.28 0.09
C LYS A 164 -21.35 -5.06 0.77
N LYS A 165 -20.72 -6.14 1.21
CA LYS A 165 -19.39 -6.08 1.80
C LYS A 165 -18.39 -5.47 0.85
N LEU A 166 -17.44 -4.69 1.38
CA LEU A 166 -16.26 -4.26 0.64
C LEU A 166 -15.51 -5.46 0.08
N ASN A 167 -14.71 -5.28 -0.97
CA ASN A 167 -13.90 -6.37 -1.52
C ASN A 167 -12.78 -6.74 -0.55
N SER A 168 -11.72 -5.96 -0.52
CA SER A 168 -10.60 -6.09 0.40
C SER A 168 -9.80 -4.79 0.43
N PRO A 169 -10.19 -3.82 1.28
CA PRO A 169 -9.49 -2.54 1.35
C PRO A 169 -7.97 -2.71 1.38
N ASN A 170 -7.27 -1.90 0.56
CA ASN A 170 -5.85 -2.09 0.32
C ASN A 170 -4.99 -0.95 0.88
N ASP A 171 -5.05 0.27 0.33
CA ASP A 171 -4.28 1.41 0.83
C ASP A 171 -5.20 2.60 1.16
N LEU A 172 -4.72 3.55 1.96
CA LEU A 172 -5.54 4.62 2.51
C LEU A 172 -4.74 5.87 2.86
N VAL A 173 -5.41 7.03 2.77
CA VAL A 173 -4.82 8.33 3.10
C VAL A 173 -5.86 9.25 3.71
N TYR A 174 -5.49 9.96 4.78
CA TYR A 174 -6.30 11.07 5.31
C TYR A 174 -6.08 12.34 4.53
N ASP A 175 -7.16 13.07 4.30
CA ASP A 175 -7.12 14.45 3.87
C ASP A 175 -7.07 15.39 5.10
N THR A 176 -6.61 16.61 4.88
CA THR A 176 -6.53 17.65 5.92
C THR A 176 -7.88 18.05 6.50
N ASP A 177 -9.00 17.79 5.77
CA ASP A 177 -10.37 18.00 6.28
C ASP A 177 -10.84 16.90 7.24
N GLY A 178 -10.03 15.84 7.43
CA GLY A 178 -10.35 14.68 8.27
C GLY A 178 -11.16 13.59 7.56
N SER A 179 -11.36 13.70 6.26
CA SER A 179 -11.89 12.60 5.44
C SER A 179 -10.81 11.55 5.17
N LEU A 180 -11.22 10.31 5.02
CA LEU A 180 -10.33 9.19 4.67
C LEU A 180 -10.67 8.68 3.27
N TYR A 181 -9.65 8.50 2.45
CA TYR A 181 -9.77 7.90 1.12
C TYR A 181 -9.10 6.52 1.14
N PHE A 182 -9.69 5.54 0.46
CA PHE A 182 -9.12 4.19 0.40
C PHE A 182 -9.47 3.49 -0.91
N THR A 183 -8.67 2.49 -1.26
CA THR A 183 -8.84 1.62 -2.42
C THR A 183 -9.38 0.26 -2.00
N ASP A 184 -10.19 -0.39 -2.87
CA ASP A 184 -10.89 -1.64 -2.55
C ASP A 184 -10.80 -2.67 -3.70
N PRO A 185 -9.58 -3.14 -4.04
CA PRO A 185 -9.36 -4.21 -5.02
C PRO A 185 -9.69 -5.58 -4.42
N PRO A 186 -9.68 -6.68 -5.21
CA PRO A 186 -10.01 -8.02 -4.71
C PRO A 186 -8.80 -8.80 -4.15
N TYR A 187 -7.62 -8.20 -3.95
CA TYR A 187 -6.39 -8.91 -3.58
C TYR A 187 -6.48 -9.68 -2.25
N GLY A 188 -7.23 -9.16 -1.27
CA GLY A 188 -7.45 -9.84 0.00
C GLY A 188 -8.59 -10.86 -0.02
N LEU A 189 -9.21 -11.12 -1.15
CA LEU A 189 -10.13 -12.24 -1.33
C LEU A 189 -9.34 -13.54 -1.59
N ARG A 190 -9.95 -14.69 -1.34
CA ARG A 190 -9.23 -15.98 -1.38
C ARG A 190 -8.58 -16.30 -2.72
N THR A 191 -9.23 -15.94 -3.82
CA THR A 191 -8.73 -16.18 -5.18
C THR A 191 -8.07 -14.96 -5.80
N GLN A 192 -8.05 -13.82 -5.11
CA GLN A 192 -7.49 -12.54 -5.58
C GLN A 192 -8.07 -12.06 -6.94
N SER A 193 -9.29 -12.44 -7.22
CA SER A 193 -9.91 -12.36 -8.55
C SER A 193 -11.27 -11.65 -8.48
N ASP A 194 -11.66 -11.05 -9.61
CA ASP A 194 -13.01 -10.49 -9.78
C ASP A 194 -14.10 -11.57 -9.80
N GLN A 195 -13.72 -12.83 -10.03
CA GLN A 195 -14.58 -14.01 -10.00
C GLN A 195 -14.61 -14.71 -8.64
N ASP A 196 -13.99 -14.11 -7.60
CA ASP A 196 -14.02 -14.69 -6.27
C ASP A 196 -15.47 -14.86 -5.78
N PRO A 197 -15.85 -16.05 -5.28
CA PRO A 197 -17.25 -16.31 -4.85
C PRO A 197 -17.69 -15.43 -3.68
N ASP A 198 -16.75 -14.89 -2.89
CA ASP A 198 -17.05 -13.98 -1.79
C ASP A 198 -17.13 -12.51 -2.23
N LYS A 199 -16.83 -12.18 -3.50
CA LYS A 199 -16.89 -10.82 -4.02
C LYS A 199 -18.33 -10.40 -4.30
N GLU A 200 -18.85 -9.49 -3.48
CA GLU A 200 -20.23 -8.99 -3.60
C GLU A 200 -20.36 -7.76 -4.49
N LEU A 201 -19.35 -6.87 -4.47
CA LEU A 201 -19.31 -5.67 -5.29
C LEU A 201 -18.77 -6.02 -6.70
N LYS A 202 -19.46 -5.54 -7.75
CA LYS A 202 -19.05 -5.76 -9.14
C LYS A 202 -17.88 -4.86 -9.59
N ILE A 203 -17.49 -3.90 -8.77
CA ILE A 203 -16.47 -2.89 -9.03
C ILE A 203 -15.30 -3.07 -8.09
N ASN A 204 -14.15 -2.55 -8.49
CA ASN A 204 -12.99 -2.31 -7.64
C ASN A 204 -12.91 -0.79 -7.43
N GLY A 205 -13.45 -0.33 -6.30
CA GLY A 205 -13.73 1.07 -6.06
C GLY A 205 -12.58 1.84 -5.40
N VAL A 206 -12.59 3.15 -5.58
CA VAL A 206 -11.92 4.09 -4.68
C VAL A 206 -13.00 4.86 -3.94
N TYR A 207 -12.90 4.88 -2.63
CA TYR A 207 -13.94 5.41 -1.75
C TYR A 207 -13.43 6.55 -0.88
N ARG A 208 -14.38 7.38 -0.39
CA ARG A 208 -14.14 8.39 0.63
C ARG A 208 -15.10 8.20 1.81
N ILE A 209 -14.59 8.29 3.01
CA ILE A 209 -15.35 8.38 4.26
C ILE A 209 -15.29 9.84 4.71
N PRO A 210 -16.33 10.66 4.49
CA PRO A 210 -16.35 12.03 4.96
C PRO A 210 -16.30 12.09 6.50
N ASN A 211 -15.53 13.05 7.04
CA ASN A 211 -15.41 13.26 8.49
C ASN A 211 -14.96 12.00 9.27
N ALA A 212 -14.16 11.14 8.66
CA ALA A 212 -13.66 9.91 9.30
C ALA A 212 -12.97 10.20 10.65
N LEU A 213 -12.23 11.33 10.74
CA LEU A 213 -11.55 11.78 11.94
C LEU A 213 -12.52 11.96 13.13
N GLN A 214 -13.72 12.51 12.87
CA GLN A 214 -14.73 12.81 13.89
C GLN A 214 -15.64 11.63 14.21
N HIS A 215 -15.50 10.49 13.51
CA HIS A 215 -16.31 9.32 13.80
C HIS A 215 -16.07 8.87 15.25
N LYS A 216 -17.17 8.69 16.01
CA LYS A 216 -17.11 8.41 17.44
C LYS A 216 -16.46 7.04 17.70
N ALA A 217 -15.56 7.00 18.67
CA ALA A 217 -14.89 5.77 19.10
C ALA A 217 -15.89 4.66 19.46
N GLY A 218 -15.70 3.46 18.92
CA GLY A 218 -16.54 2.30 19.14
C GLY A 218 -17.93 2.37 18.51
N ALA A 219 -18.28 3.46 17.82
CA ALA A 219 -19.57 3.54 17.12
C ALA A 219 -19.56 2.65 15.85
N PRO A 220 -20.72 2.11 15.42
CA PRO A 220 -20.83 1.38 14.16
C PRO A 220 -20.53 2.29 12.97
N PRO A 221 -20.08 1.72 11.82
CA PRO A 221 -19.80 2.49 10.63
C PRO A 221 -21.05 3.21 10.11
N ASP A 222 -20.86 4.45 9.65
CA ASP A 222 -21.92 5.22 8.99
C ASP A 222 -21.93 4.84 7.48
N ARG A 223 -22.64 3.76 7.19
CA ARG A 223 -22.68 3.15 5.85
C ARG A 223 -23.29 4.05 4.79
N ASP A 224 -24.18 4.95 5.17
CA ASP A 224 -24.87 5.86 4.26
C ASP A 224 -23.96 7.02 3.81
N ARG A 225 -22.89 7.27 4.55
CA ARG A 225 -21.90 8.31 4.23
C ARG A 225 -20.76 7.86 3.36
N LEU A 226 -20.56 6.55 3.16
CA LEU A 226 -19.49 6.05 2.30
C LEU A 226 -19.75 6.46 0.84
N GLN A 227 -18.80 7.18 0.26
CA GLN A 227 -18.89 7.73 -1.10
C GLN A 227 -17.98 6.93 -2.04
N LEU A 228 -18.54 6.40 -3.12
CA LEU A 228 -17.76 5.86 -4.24
C LEU A 228 -17.31 7.04 -5.12
N LEU A 229 -16.01 7.16 -5.33
CA LEU A 229 -15.42 8.24 -6.13
C LEU A 229 -14.99 7.78 -7.53
N ILE A 230 -14.43 6.56 -7.62
CA ILE A 230 -13.88 6.00 -8.86
C ILE A 230 -14.31 4.53 -8.93
N SER A 231 -14.80 4.10 -10.11
CA SER A 231 -15.37 2.75 -10.29
C SER A 231 -14.88 2.04 -11.56
N ASP A 232 -13.98 2.66 -12.29
CA ASP A 232 -13.50 2.20 -13.61
C ASP A 232 -12.03 1.74 -13.60
N MET A 233 -11.47 1.49 -12.42
CA MET A 233 -10.12 0.93 -12.29
C MET A 233 -10.16 -0.60 -12.20
N GLU A 234 -9.18 -1.25 -12.83
CA GLU A 234 -9.07 -2.71 -12.77
C GLU A 234 -8.53 -3.20 -11.43
N ARG A 235 -7.45 -2.55 -10.94
CA ARG A 235 -6.79 -2.92 -9.68
C ARG A 235 -6.29 -1.66 -8.97
N PRO A 236 -7.21 -0.85 -8.39
CA PRO A 236 -6.79 0.29 -7.58
C PRO A 236 -5.98 -0.20 -6.37
N ASN A 237 -4.83 0.45 -6.11
CA ASN A 237 -3.89 0.03 -5.08
C ASN A 237 -3.42 1.25 -4.27
N GLY A 238 -2.15 1.64 -4.34
CA GLY A 238 -1.64 2.79 -3.62
C GLY A 238 -2.43 4.08 -3.88
N ILE A 239 -2.57 4.92 -2.86
CA ILE A 239 -3.34 6.16 -2.92
C ILE A 239 -2.61 7.29 -2.17
N ALA A 240 -2.62 8.51 -2.74
CA ALA A 240 -2.01 9.68 -2.14
C ALA A 240 -2.70 10.97 -2.56
N ILE A 241 -2.65 12.00 -1.70
CA ILE A 241 -3.18 13.33 -1.98
C ILE A 241 -2.01 14.32 -2.11
N SER A 242 -2.01 15.16 -3.15
CA SER A 242 -0.98 16.19 -3.32
C SER A 242 -0.99 17.21 -2.16
N PRO A 243 0.19 17.79 -1.79
CA PRO A 243 0.29 18.73 -0.66
C PRO A 243 -0.62 19.94 -0.82
N ASP A 244 -0.85 20.40 -2.05
CA ASP A 244 -1.73 21.53 -2.39
C ASP A 244 -3.21 21.13 -2.51
N ARG A 245 -3.54 19.85 -2.25
CA ARG A 245 -4.88 19.26 -2.35
C ARG A 245 -5.55 19.42 -3.71
N LYS A 246 -4.79 19.54 -4.78
CA LYS A 246 -5.36 19.61 -6.15
C LYS A 246 -5.58 18.25 -6.78
N TRP A 247 -4.83 17.24 -6.33
CA TRP A 247 -4.78 15.94 -6.97
C TRP A 247 -4.92 14.78 -5.98
N LEU A 248 -5.73 13.80 -6.38
CA LEU A 248 -5.71 12.45 -5.83
C LEU A 248 -4.97 11.57 -6.83
N TYR A 249 -3.93 10.88 -6.37
CA TYR A 249 -3.18 9.89 -7.14
C TYR A 249 -3.61 8.48 -6.72
N VAL A 250 -3.78 7.59 -7.69
CA VAL A 250 -4.11 6.19 -7.45
C VAL A 250 -3.31 5.29 -8.40
N SER A 251 -2.66 4.27 -7.87
CA SER A 251 -2.05 3.20 -8.67
C SER A 251 -3.13 2.30 -9.26
N ASN A 252 -2.96 1.89 -10.51
CA ASN A 252 -3.75 0.84 -11.15
C ASN A 252 -2.77 -0.28 -11.56
N SER A 253 -2.65 -1.31 -10.71
CA SER A 253 -1.54 -2.28 -10.79
C SER A 253 -1.58 -3.14 -12.05
N LEU A 254 -2.76 -3.56 -12.50
CA LEU A 254 -2.87 -4.51 -13.61
C LEU A 254 -2.47 -3.90 -14.96
N PRO A 255 -2.99 -2.71 -15.36
CA PRO A 255 -2.53 -2.05 -16.58
C PRO A 255 -1.19 -1.32 -16.39
N LYS A 256 -0.56 -1.41 -15.21
CA LYS A 256 0.69 -0.75 -14.82
C LYS A 256 0.68 0.76 -15.05
N LYS A 257 -0.32 1.46 -14.49
CA LYS A 257 -0.48 2.91 -14.62
C LYS A 257 -0.64 3.59 -13.27
N TRP A 258 -0.13 4.80 -13.16
CA TRP A 258 -0.52 5.73 -12.10
C TRP A 258 -1.50 6.73 -12.67
N MET A 259 -2.64 6.86 -12.01
CA MET A 259 -3.71 7.77 -12.38
C MET A 259 -3.68 9.01 -11.48
N ARG A 260 -4.09 10.16 -11.99
CA ARG A 260 -4.38 11.32 -11.17
C ARG A 260 -5.76 11.88 -11.48
N TYR A 261 -6.42 12.35 -10.44
CA TYR A 261 -7.77 12.89 -10.48
C TYR A 261 -7.79 14.28 -9.86
N PRO A 262 -8.39 15.30 -10.50
CA PRO A 262 -8.59 16.60 -9.86
C PRO A 262 -9.40 16.42 -8.57
N LEU A 263 -8.84 16.82 -7.44
CA LEU A 263 -9.52 16.78 -6.14
C LEU A 263 -10.28 18.09 -5.93
N LYS A 264 -11.59 18.00 -5.78
CA LYS A 264 -12.46 19.16 -5.59
C LYS A 264 -12.53 19.60 -4.13
N LYS A 265 -13.01 20.81 -3.88
CA LYS A 265 -13.14 21.35 -2.51
C LYS A 265 -14.09 20.57 -1.62
N ASP A 266 -15.10 19.92 -2.21
CA ASP A 266 -16.06 19.05 -1.49
C ASP A 266 -15.52 17.64 -1.21
N GLY A 267 -14.28 17.34 -1.64
CA GLY A 267 -13.62 16.06 -1.47
C GLY A 267 -14.02 15.02 -2.52
N THR A 268 -14.83 15.36 -3.51
CA THR A 268 -15.06 14.51 -4.69
C THR A 268 -13.96 14.72 -5.72
N VAL A 269 -13.94 13.89 -6.77
CA VAL A 269 -12.91 13.98 -7.82
C VAL A 269 -13.52 14.34 -9.17
N GLY A 270 -12.70 14.92 -10.04
CA GLY A 270 -13.01 15.12 -11.46
C GLY A 270 -12.58 13.89 -12.30
N PRO A 271 -12.73 13.97 -13.63
CA PRO A 271 -12.26 12.93 -14.55
C PRO A 271 -10.76 12.66 -14.38
N GLY A 272 -10.38 11.37 -14.33
CA GLY A 272 -9.01 10.95 -14.18
C GLY A 272 -8.21 11.03 -15.49
N THR A 273 -6.91 11.18 -15.35
CA THR A 273 -5.94 11.09 -16.45
C THR A 273 -4.80 10.18 -16.08
N VAL A 274 -4.19 9.54 -17.05
CA VAL A 274 -2.95 8.79 -16.86
C VAL A 274 -1.86 9.79 -16.47
N PHE A 275 -1.25 9.59 -15.31
CA PHE A 275 -0.15 10.41 -14.81
C PHE A 275 1.19 9.85 -15.25
N GLN A 276 1.34 8.52 -15.16
CA GLN A 276 2.46 7.76 -15.70
C GLN A 276 1.98 6.42 -16.23
N ASP A 277 2.65 5.91 -17.26
CA ASP A 277 2.37 4.63 -17.89
C ASP A 277 3.63 3.77 -17.90
N ALA A 278 3.61 2.67 -17.15
CA ALA A 278 4.66 1.68 -17.09
C ALA A 278 4.25 0.36 -17.76
N SER A 279 3.21 0.34 -18.61
CA SER A 279 2.69 -0.89 -19.25
C SER A 279 3.72 -1.57 -20.13
N GLY A 280 4.67 -0.82 -20.71
CA GLY A 280 5.79 -1.35 -21.50
C GLY A 280 6.99 -1.84 -20.68
N ASP A 281 7.03 -1.60 -19.36
CA ASP A 281 8.14 -2.00 -18.51
C ASP A 281 7.96 -3.46 -18.04
N THR A 282 8.91 -4.31 -18.41
CA THR A 282 8.90 -5.75 -18.11
C THR A 282 9.64 -6.13 -16.84
N ARG A 283 10.29 -5.16 -16.16
CA ARG A 283 10.96 -5.41 -14.89
C ARG A 283 9.97 -5.89 -13.83
N VAL A 284 10.51 -6.53 -12.80
CA VAL A 284 9.72 -7.01 -11.65
C VAL A 284 9.05 -5.85 -10.94
N GLY A 285 7.81 -6.04 -10.49
CA GLY A 285 6.98 -5.05 -9.81
C GLY A 285 5.86 -4.50 -10.69
N SER A 286 4.92 -3.87 -10.04
CA SER A 286 3.78 -3.17 -10.62
C SER A 286 3.51 -1.91 -9.81
N PRO A 287 2.81 -0.91 -10.35
CA PRO A 287 2.31 0.20 -9.56
C PRO A 287 1.55 -0.29 -8.33
N ASP A 288 2.06 0.04 -7.14
CA ASP A 288 1.56 -0.42 -5.86
C ASP A 288 1.51 0.77 -4.89
N GLY A 289 2.06 0.71 -3.68
CA GLY A 289 2.02 1.81 -2.73
C GLY A 289 2.78 3.07 -3.19
N MET A 290 2.42 4.22 -2.64
CA MET A 290 3.05 5.50 -2.97
C MET A 290 2.95 6.51 -1.83
N LYS A 291 3.92 7.42 -1.75
CA LYS A 291 3.90 8.60 -0.86
C LYS A 291 4.49 9.81 -1.58
N LEU A 292 4.18 11.00 -1.08
CA LEU A 292 4.69 12.27 -1.63
C LEU A 292 5.75 12.89 -0.71
N ASP A 293 6.65 13.66 -1.31
CA ASP A 293 7.48 14.59 -0.58
C ASP A 293 6.78 15.95 -0.41
N THR A 294 7.37 16.84 0.40
CA THR A 294 6.83 18.18 0.68
C THR A 294 6.82 19.10 -0.54
N ARG A 295 7.53 18.76 -1.61
CA ARG A 295 7.57 19.48 -2.89
C ARG A 295 6.54 18.92 -3.88
N GLY A 296 5.84 17.85 -3.54
CA GLY A 296 4.84 17.18 -4.37
C GLY A 296 5.41 16.17 -5.36
N ASN A 297 6.69 15.77 -5.24
CA ASN A 297 7.18 14.63 -5.99
C ASN A 297 6.59 13.35 -5.45
N LEU A 298 6.14 12.47 -6.34
CA LEU A 298 5.57 11.17 -6.00
C LEU A 298 6.67 10.10 -5.97
N TYR A 299 6.78 9.41 -4.86
CA TYR A 299 7.60 8.22 -4.68
C TYR A 299 6.67 7.01 -4.74
N ALA A 300 6.64 6.36 -5.90
CA ALA A 300 5.68 5.32 -6.22
C ALA A 300 6.39 4.01 -6.55
N THR A 301 5.97 2.93 -5.92
CA THR A 301 6.51 1.60 -6.24
C THR A 301 6.00 1.14 -7.59
N GLY A 302 6.86 0.46 -8.35
CA GLY A 302 6.56 0.05 -9.71
C GLY A 302 7.60 -0.90 -10.28
N PRO A 303 7.59 -1.11 -11.59
CA PRO A 303 8.59 -1.96 -12.24
C PRO A 303 10.02 -1.49 -11.97
N GLY A 304 10.85 -2.40 -11.46
CA GLY A 304 12.26 -2.15 -11.15
C GLY A 304 12.52 -1.51 -9.79
N GLY A 305 11.49 -0.99 -9.08
CA GLY A 305 11.69 -0.40 -7.75
C GLY A 305 10.80 0.81 -7.47
N ILE A 306 11.38 1.92 -7.01
CA ILE A 306 10.66 3.12 -6.61
C ILE A 306 10.87 4.21 -7.65
N TRP A 307 9.83 4.61 -8.34
CA TRP A 307 9.82 5.72 -9.30
C TRP A 307 9.66 7.04 -8.56
N ILE A 308 10.48 8.02 -8.91
CA ILE A 308 10.32 9.40 -8.46
C ILE A 308 9.77 10.21 -9.62
N ILE A 309 8.57 10.74 -9.44
CA ILE A 309 7.81 11.42 -10.49
C ILE A 309 7.53 12.86 -10.02
N SER A 310 7.89 13.85 -10.85
CA SER A 310 7.62 15.26 -10.51
C SER A 310 6.11 15.57 -10.50
N PRO A 311 5.67 16.70 -9.90
CA PRO A 311 4.28 17.13 -9.92
C PRO A 311 3.70 17.30 -11.34
N GLU A 312 4.55 17.60 -12.33
CA GLU A 312 4.18 17.74 -13.75
C GLU A 312 4.02 16.38 -14.44
N GLY A 313 4.42 15.28 -13.77
CA GLY A 313 4.37 13.91 -14.32
C GLY A 313 5.65 13.48 -15.01
N LYS A 314 6.80 14.15 -14.79
CA LYS A 314 8.08 13.72 -15.35
C LYS A 314 8.71 12.64 -14.48
N HIS A 315 9.07 11.51 -15.05
CA HIS A 315 9.85 10.47 -14.37
C HIS A 315 11.29 10.95 -14.20
N LEU A 316 11.68 11.25 -12.95
CA LEU A 316 12.98 11.83 -12.62
C LEU A 316 14.06 10.78 -12.39
N ALA A 317 13.70 9.71 -11.71
CA ALA A 317 14.61 8.60 -11.39
C ALA A 317 13.84 7.35 -10.97
N THR A 318 14.51 6.19 -11.04
CA THR A 318 14.09 4.96 -10.34
C THR A 318 15.18 4.57 -9.33
N ILE A 319 14.80 4.43 -8.07
CA ILE A 319 15.63 3.77 -7.06
C ILE A 319 15.40 2.27 -7.22
N LEU A 320 16.40 1.55 -7.72
CA LEU A 320 16.26 0.14 -8.06
C LEU A 320 16.22 -0.73 -6.79
N THR A 321 15.37 -1.74 -6.82
CA THR A 321 15.28 -2.80 -5.83
C THR A 321 15.44 -4.16 -6.52
N GLU A 322 16.00 -5.15 -5.82
CA GLU A 322 16.20 -6.48 -6.40
C GLU A 322 14.90 -7.28 -6.51
N LYS A 323 13.93 -6.94 -5.66
CA LYS A 323 12.62 -7.61 -5.58
C LYS A 323 11.49 -6.60 -5.77
N ALA A 324 10.30 -7.09 -6.02
CA ALA A 324 9.13 -6.23 -6.07
C ALA A 324 9.02 -5.43 -4.77
N THR A 325 8.83 -4.12 -4.90
CA THR A 325 8.56 -3.21 -3.78
C THR A 325 7.06 -2.98 -3.73
N SER A 326 6.47 -3.29 -2.59
CA SER A 326 5.03 -3.18 -2.39
C SER A 326 4.62 -1.76 -2.00
N ASN A 327 5.30 -1.17 -1.00
CA ASN A 327 4.90 0.15 -0.50
C ASN A 327 6.10 0.92 0.07
N VAL A 328 5.88 2.20 0.38
CA VAL A 328 6.88 3.08 0.98
C VAL A 328 6.27 3.92 2.10
N ALA A 329 7.10 4.38 3.03
CA ALA A 329 6.72 5.35 4.05
C ALA A 329 7.87 6.32 4.32
N TRP A 330 7.52 7.57 4.56
CA TRP A 330 8.48 8.55 5.06
C TRP A 330 8.57 8.51 6.58
N GLY A 331 9.77 8.61 7.12
CA GLY A 331 10.00 8.64 8.56
C GLY A 331 11.39 9.14 8.93
N GLY A 332 11.87 8.72 10.10
CA GLY A 332 13.09 9.23 10.70
C GLY A 332 12.87 10.58 11.39
N LYS A 333 13.88 11.04 12.13
CA LYS A 333 13.79 12.27 12.94
C LYS A 333 13.57 13.53 12.09
N ASP A 334 14.11 13.56 10.89
CA ASP A 334 14.07 14.71 9.99
C ASP A 334 13.07 14.57 8.84
N GLY A 335 12.38 13.41 8.77
CA GLY A 335 11.44 13.11 7.70
C GLY A 335 12.07 12.78 6.34
N SER A 336 13.40 12.53 6.31
CA SER A 336 14.14 12.27 5.07
C SER A 336 14.50 10.81 4.86
N THR A 337 14.09 9.92 5.74
CA THR A 337 14.26 8.47 5.58
C THR A 337 13.04 7.89 4.86
N LEU A 338 13.27 7.26 3.71
CA LEU A 338 12.25 6.50 3.01
C LEU A 338 12.40 5.03 3.39
N TYR A 339 11.38 4.47 4.02
CA TYR A 339 11.25 3.04 4.28
C TYR A 339 10.54 2.38 3.10
N ALA A 340 11.01 1.20 2.72
CA ALA A 340 10.42 0.41 1.64
C ALA A 340 10.12 -1.01 2.13
N THR A 341 8.91 -1.47 1.90
CA THR A 341 8.54 -2.88 2.03
C THR A 341 8.71 -3.55 0.68
N THR A 342 9.42 -4.68 0.68
CA THR A 342 9.60 -5.51 -0.52
C THR A 342 8.89 -6.85 -0.33
N THR A 343 9.08 -7.79 -1.23
CA THR A 343 8.47 -9.12 -1.11
C THR A 343 8.70 -9.75 0.27
N ASP A 344 9.92 -9.69 0.79
CA ASP A 344 10.33 -10.44 1.99
C ASP A 344 11.17 -9.63 2.99
N ALA A 345 11.32 -8.33 2.77
CA ALA A 345 12.20 -7.49 3.58
C ALA A 345 11.67 -6.07 3.75
N VAL A 346 12.16 -5.42 4.79
CA VAL A 346 12.02 -3.98 5.04
C VAL A 346 13.38 -3.34 4.89
N LEU A 347 13.45 -2.32 4.05
CA LEU A 347 14.66 -1.55 3.75
C LEU A 347 14.46 -0.09 4.12
N SER A 348 15.53 0.66 4.31
CA SER A 348 15.47 2.13 4.36
C SER A 348 16.57 2.76 3.53
N ILE A 349 16.32 3.98 3.08
CA ILE A 349 17.27 4.82 2.36
C ILE A 349 17.09 6.27 2.82
N HIS A 350 18.20 6.94 3.11
CA HIS A 350 18.16 8.37 3.43
C HIS A 350 18.25 9.20 2.15
N LEU A 351 17.34 10.16 2.00
CA LEU A 351 17.24 11.01 0.81
C LEU A 351 17.41 12.49 1.17
N ASN A 352 17.68 13.33 0.17
CA ASN A 352 17.72 14.79 0.34
C ASN A 352 16.31 15.42 0.38
N ALA A 353 15.30 14.65 0.02
CA ALA A 353 13.90 15.05 0.06
C ALA A 353 13.32 14.83 1.47
N LYS A 354 12.30 15.62 1.82
CA LYS A 354 11.50 15.43 3.05
C LYS A 354 10.11 14.97 2.67
N GLY A 355 9.69 13.86 3.25
CA GLY A 355 8.37 13.32 3.01
C GLY A 355 7.24 14.01 3.76
N ILE A 356 6.03 13.82 3.25
CA ILE A 356 4.81 14.12 4.01
C ILE A 356 4.57 12.90 4.90
N GLN A 357 4.58 13.14 6.20
CA GLN A 357 4.20 12.14 7.19
C GLN A 357 2.72 12.31 7.55
N PRO A 358 1.99 11.20 7.81
CA PRO A 358 0.60 11.26 8.21
C PRO A 358 0.40 11.90 9.59
#